data_40eb19160f3d0d9b75145c1c1a5ea771
#
_entry.id   40eb19160f3d0d9b75145c1c1a5ea771
#
_cell.length_a   1.000
_cell.length_b   1.000
_cell.length_c   1.000
_cell.angle_alpha   90.00
_cell.angle_beta   90.00
_cell.angle_gamma   90.00
#
_symmetry.space_group_name_H-M   'P 1'
#
loop_
_entity.id
_entity.type
_entity.pdbx_description
1 polymer ?
#
loop_
_entity_poly.entity_id
_entity_poly.type
_entity_poly.pdbx_seq_one_letter_code
_entity_poly.pdbx_strand_id
1 'polypeptide(L)'
;MNRFAMATLTAAMFAGATFAADYELAGMKSKVPAGWKEEQPSSTMRMGQFKLPKAEGDTEDAEIAVFRFPGGSGTVEANLKRQLAKFKTPEGKAEPENKVDKMKVGTKEATIQDVKGTFLSKFPPFAPNAKTTEKADWRQLYVVFSDDKGEYYLTLLGPGKTVEKHKKDFEEFLTSFK
;
A
#
# COMPACT_ATOMS: atom_id res chain seq x y z
N MET A 1 22.38 21.07 62.06
CA MET A 1 22.89 20.28 60.91
C MET A 1 21.72 19.49 60.30
N ASN A 2 21.05 20.08 59.30
CA ASN A 2 19.89 19.45 58.62
C ASN A 2 20.35 18.88 57.30
N ARG A 3 20.29 17.56 57.17
CA ARG A 3 20.56 16.85 55.91
C ARG A 3 19.23 16.68 55.17
N PHE A 4 19.03 17.43 54.08
CA PHE A 4 17.95 17.18 53.13
C PHE A 4 18.33 16.02 52.21
N ALA A 5 17.60 14.91 52.30
CA ALA A 5 17.71 13.82 51.36
C ALA A 5 16.83 14.16 50.12
N MET A 6 17.48 14.29 48.98
CA MET A 6 16.82 14.52 47.69
C MET A 6 16.50 13.16 47.09
N ALA A 7 15.19 12.82 47.08
CA ALA A 7 14.69 11.58 46.45
C ALA A 7 14.52 11.85 44.94
N THR A 8 15.35 11.22 44.13
CA THR A 8 15.25 11.24 42.66
C THR A 8 14.19 10.26 42.24
N LEU A 9 13.05 10.76 41.77
CA LEU A 9 11.96 9.94 41.21
C LEU A 9 12.31 9.61 39.75
N THR A 10 12.77 8.38 39.50
CA THR A 10 13.03 7.87 38.16
C THR A 10 11.68 7.42 37.55
N ALA A 11 11.14 8.23 36.64
CA ALA A 11 9.96 7.84 35.85
C ALA A 11 10.40 6.81 34.80
N ALA A 12 10.04 5.55 35.00
CA ALA A 12 10.16 4.52 33.99
C ALA A 12 9.09 4.76 32.92
N MET A 13 9.52 5.22 31.73
CA MET A 13 8.68 5.25 30.54
C MET A 13 8.44 3.79 30.10
N PHE A 14 7.28 3.25 30.40
CA PHE A 14 6.76 2.07 29.72
C PHE A 14 6.44 2.46 28.28
N ALA A 15 7.34 2.13 27.34
CA ALA A 15 7.00 2.08 25.94
C ALA A 15 6.00 0.93 25.77
N GLY A 16 4.71 1.26 25.76
CA GLY A 16 3.65 0.31 25.45
C GLY A 16 3.90 -0.24 24.04
N ALA A 17 4.15 -1.53 23.93
CA ALA A 17 4.15 -2.22 22.65
C ALA A 17 2.73 -2.06 22.08
N THR A 18 2.55 -1.19 21.09
CA THR A 18 1.33 -1.12 20.30
C THR A 18 1.25 -2.42 19.53
N PHE A 19 0.44 -3.37 20.01
CA PHE A 19 0.14 -4.58 19.25
C PHE A 19 -0.52 -4.16 17.95
N ALA A 20 0.10 -4.47 16.83
CA ALA A 20 -0.48 -4.31 15.51
C ALA A 20 -1.73 -5.20 15.44
N ALA A 21 -2.85 -4.63 14.96
CA ALA A 21 -4.08 -5.38 14.74
C ALA A 21 -3.85 -6.48 13.71
N ASP A 22 -4.54 -7.61 13.85
CA ASP A 22 -4.54 -8.65 12.83
C ASP A 22 -5.44 -8.21 11.68
N TYR A 23 -4.94 -8.32 10.45
CA TYR A 23 -5.72 -8.13 9.23
C TYR A 23 -5.95 -9.48 8.55
N GLU A 24 -7.20 -9.73 8.15
CA GLU A 24 -7.59 -10.97 7.48
C GLU A 24 -7.74 -10.76 5.97
N LEU A 25 -7.10 -11.62 5.17
CA LEU A 25 -7.15 -11.60 3.73
C LEU A 25 -7.16 -13.03 3.18
N ALA A 26 -8.15 -13.37 2.37
CA ALA A 26 -8.27 -14.69 1.75
C ALA A 26 -8.26 -15.86 2.76
N GLY A 27 -8.81 -15.65 3.98
CA GLY A 27 -8.82 -16.62 5.07
C GLY A 27 -7.50 -16.79 5.80
N MET A 28 -6.49 -15.99 5.47
CA MET A 28 -5.20 -15.91 6.14
C MET A 28 -5.13 -14.65 6.99
N LYS A 29 -4.26 -14.62 8.00
CA LYS A 29 -4.06 -13.46 8.89
C LYS A 29 -2.62 -13.00 8.87
N SER A 30 -2.43 -11.69 8.95
CA SER A 30 -1.12 -11.05 9.12
C SER A 30 -1.24 -9.86 10.06
N LYS A 31 -0.15 -9.52 10.73
CA LYS A 31 -0.09 -8.34 11.59
C LYS A 31 0.16 -7.09 10.75
N VAL A 32 -0.68 -6.08 10.94
CA VAL A 32 -0.49 -4.78 10.31
C VAL A 32 0.80 -4.13 10.84
N PRO A 33 1.72 -3.69 9.99
CA PRO A 33 2.94 -3.00 10.42
C PRO A 33 2.65 -1.79 11.31
N ALA A 34 3.50 -1.55 12.30
CA ALA A 34 3.39 -0.41 13.20
C ALA A 34 3.46 0.92 12.41
N GLY A 35 2.60 1.87 12.79
CA GLY A 35 2.51 3.17 12.13
C GLY A 35 1.59 3.22 10.90
N TRP A 36 1.10 2.11 10.40
CA TRP A 36 0.01 2.11 9.41
C TRP A 36 -1.32 2.35 10.11
N LYS A 37 -2.17 3.18 9.51
CA LYS A 37 -3.48 3.48 10.04
C LYS A 37 -4.56 2.85 9.16
N GLU A 38 -5.28 1.89 9.70
CA GLU A 38 -6.46 1.36 9.04
C GLU A 38 -7.56 2.45 8.99
N GLU A 39 -8.17 2.61 7.83
CA GLU A 39 -9.25 3.57 7.59
C GLU A 39 -10.49 2.86 7.07
N GLN A 40 -11.64 3.50 7.25
CA GLN A 40 -12.86 3.04 6.62
C GLN A 40 -12.67 3.08 5.09
N PRO A 41 -12.97 1.98 4.38
CA PRO A 41 -12.85 1.95 2.93
C PRO A 41 -13.64 3.08 2.26
N SER A 42 -12.98 3.83 1.38
CA SER A 42 -13.58 4.97 0.67
C SER A 42 -14.61 4.57 -0.40
N SER A 43 -14.79 3.27 -0.63
CA SER A 43 -15.82 2.71 -1.50
C SER A 43 -16.19 1.29 -1.09
N THR A 44 -17.40 0.84 -1.45
CA THR A 44 -17.88 -0.52 -1.21
C THR A 44 -17.11 -1.61 -1.99
N MET A 45 -16.30 -1.22 -2.97
CA MET A 45 -15.45 -2.13 -3.73
C MET A 45 -14.14 -2.48 -2.99
N ARG A 46 -13.77 -1.71 -1.96
CA ARG A 46 -12.58 -1.96 -1.14
C ARG A 46 -12.92 -2.85 0.04
N MET A 47 -12.12 -3.88 0.27
CA MET A 47 -12.18 -4.74 1.45
C MET A 47 -11.42 -4.14 2.63
N GLY A 48 -10.39 -3.34 2.35
CA GLY A 48 -9.54 -2.69 3.34
C GLY A 48 -8.83 -1.49 2.76
N GLN A 49 -8.45 -0.59 3.65
CA GLN A 49 -7.71 0.62 3.31
C GLN A 49 -6.78 0.99 4.46
N PHE A 50 -5.53 1.32 4.12
CA PHE A 50 -4.56 1.79 5.09
C PHE A 50 -3.90 3.07 4.60
N LYS A 51 -3.69 3.99 5.52
CA LYS A 51 -2.92 5.20 5.32
C LYS A 51 -1.54 5.05 5.92
N LEU A 52 -0.52 5.36 5.14
CA LEU A 52 0.88 5.21 5.49
C LEU A 52 1.55 6.59 5.59
N PRO A 53 2.16 6.92 6.74
CA PRO A 53 2.71 8.26 6.97
C PRO A 53 3.81 8.59 5.96
N LYS A 54 3.73 9.79 5.40
CA LYS A 54 4.68 10.29 4.41
C LYS A 54 6.13 10.26 4.89
N ALA A 55 7.03 10.15 3.94
CA ALA A 55 8.45 10.37 4.15
C ALA A 55 8.76 11.87 4.24
N GLU A 56 9.91 12.21 4.81
CA GLU A 56 10.39 13.58 4.84
C GLU A 56 10.58 14.13 3.41
N GLY A 57 10.08 15.33 3.20
CA GLY A 57 10.08 16.01 1.90
C GLY A 57 8.93 15.63 0.95
N ASP A 58 8.14 14.62 1.26
CA ASP A 58 6.91 14.33 0.53
C ASP A 58 5.72 15.14 1.07
N THR A 59 4.76 15.47 0.22
CA THR A 59 3.60 16.31 0.58
C THR A 59 2.39 15.51 1.03
N GLU A 60 2.28 14.25 0.60
CA GLU A 60 1.12 13.39 0.83
C GLU A 60 1.55 12.05 1.46
N ASP A 61 0.63 11.44 2.22
CA ASP A 61 0.77 10.08 2.71
C ASP A 61 0.57 9.09 1.54
N ALA A 62 1.05 7.85 1.69
CA ALA A 62 0.70 6.77 0.76
C ALA A 62 -0.55 6.04 1.25
N GLU A 63 -1.22 5.34 0.33
CA GLU A 63 -2.41 4.55 0.61
C GLU A 63 -2.19 3.10 0.17
N ILE A 64 -2.63 2.15 1.01
CA ILE A 64 -2.90 0.78 0.57
C ILE A 64 -4.40 0.63 0.39
N ALA A 65 -4.82 0.10 -0.75
CA ALA A 65 -6.19 -0.29 -1.01
C ALA A 65 -6.25 -1.78 -1.38
N VAL A 66 -7.18 -2.51 -0.77
CA VAL A 66 -7.38 -3.94 -0.95
C VAL A 66 -8.74 -4.18 -1.60
N PHE A 67 -8.76 -4.99 -2.66
CA PHE A 67 -9.97 -5.32 -3.41
C PHE A 67 -10.11 -6.83 -3.58
N ARG A 68 -11.35 -7.29 -3.73
CA ARG A 68 -11.67 -8.65 -4.16
C ARG A 68 -12.74 -8.63 -5.23
N PHE A 69 -12.54 -9.41 -6.29
CA PHE A 69 -13.51 -9.62 -7.35
C PHE A 69 -13.83 -11.11 -7.48
N PRO A 70 -15.00 -11.55 -6.99
CA PRO A 70 -15.38 -12.97 -6.99
C PRO A 70 -15.45 -13.62 -8.38
N GLY A 71 -15.75 -12.85 -9.42
CA GLY A 71 -15.77 -13.30 -10.81
C GLY A 71 -14.50 -13.03 -11.60
N GLY A 72 -13.45 -12.54 -10.91
CA GLY A 72 -12.26 -12.01 -11.57
C GLY A 72 -12.49 -10.66 -12.25
N SER A 73 -11.44 -10.05 -12.76
CA SER A 73 -11.52 -8.77 -13.49
C SER A 73 -10.74 -8.78 -14.82
N GLY A 74 -10.57 -9.97 -15.40
CA GLY A 74 -9.80 -10.21 -16.61
C GLY A 74 -8.46 -10.87 -16.32
N THR A 75 -7.60 -11.00 -17.33
CA THR A 75 -6.28 -11.63 -17.15
C THR A 75 -5.33 -10.76 -16.31
N VAL A 76 -4.35 -11.39 -15.67
CA VAL A 76 -3.29 -10.68 -14.93
C VAL A 76 -2.64 -9.64 -15.82
N GLU A 77 -2.29 -9.97 -17.06
CA GLU A 77 -1.67 -9.06 -18.03
C GLU A 77 -2.54 -7.84 -18.32
N ALA A 78 -3.85 -8.04 -18.56
CA ALA A 78 -4.79 -6.94 -18.80
C ALA A 78 -4.89 -6.02 -17.57
N ASN A 79 -4.82 -6.58 -16.37
CA ASN A 79 -4.80 -5.82 -15.13
C ASN A 79 -3.51 -5.00 -14.99
N LEU A 80 -2.34 -5.62 -15.20
CA LEU A 80 -1.04 -4.93 -15.16
C LEU A 80 -0.99 -3.78 -16.18
N LYS A 81 -1.47 -4.01 -17.40
CA LYS A 81 -1.55 -2.97 -18.44
C LYS A 81 -2.46 -1.81 -18.03
N ARG A 82 -3.60 -2.08 -17.39
CA ARG A 82 -4.49 -1.03 -16.86
C ARG A 82 -3.83 -0.21 -15.74
N GLN A 83 -3.01 -0.83 -14.90
CA GLN A 83 -2.28 -0.10 -13.86
C GLN A 83 -1.18 0.78 -14.48
N LEU A 84 -0.43 0.24 -15.43
CA LEU A 84 0.61 0.98 -16.15
C LEU A 84 0.04 2.22 -16.86
N ALA A 85 -1.14 2.11 -17.46
CA ALA A 85 -1.83 3.22 -18.14
C ALA A 85 -2.28 4.36 -17.21
N LYS A 86 -2.18 4.19 -15.90
CA LYS A 86 -2.40 5.28 -14.93
C LYS A 86 -1.18 6.20 -14.78
N PHE A 87 -0.08 5.86 -15.41
CA PHE A 87 1.14 6.65 -15.38
C PHE A 87 1.40 7.25 -16.77
N LYS A 88 1.87 8.49 -16.79
CA LYS A 88 2.25 9.19 -18.02
C LYS A 88 3.51 8.54 -18.60
N THR A 89 3.45 8.23 -19.88
CA THR A 89 4.65 7.76 -20.61
C THR A 89 5.63 8.92 -20.73
N PRO A 90 6.87 8.80 -20.25
CA PRO A 90 7.87 9.84 -20.40
C PRO A 90 8.21 10.08 -21.89
N GLU A 91 8.60 11.30 -22.23
CA GLU A 91 9.03 11.63 -23.57
C GLU A 91 10.20 10.72 -24.04
N GLY A 92 10.11 10.23 -25.26
CA GLY A 92 11.11 9.33 -25.84
C GLY A 92 11.14 7.92 -25.28
N LYS A 93 10.18 7.52 -24.45
CA LYS A 93 10.01 6.16 -23.94
C LYS A 93 8.77 5.48 -24.54
N ALA A 94 8.77 4.16 -24.62
CA ALA A 94 7.61 3.39 -25.04
C ALA A 94 6.56 3.28 -23.90
N GLU A 95 7.01 3.26 -22.66
CA GLU A 95 6.17 3.12 -21.46
C GLU A 95 6.84 3.73 -20.21
N PRO A 96 6.11 3.93 -19.12
CA PRO A 96 6.66 4.31 -17.81
C PRO A 96 7.66 3.26 -17.28
N GLU A 97 8.49 3.65 -16.30
CA GLU A 97 9.34 2.68 -15.60
C GLU A 97 8.47 1.62 -14.92
N ASN A 98 8.68 0.37 -15.31
CA ASN A 98 7.82 -0.74 -14.94
C ASN A 98 8.63 -2.02 -14.72
N LYS A 99 8.42 -2.67 -13.58
CA LYS A 99 9.03 -3.96 -13.28
C LYS A 99 7.94 -4.93 -12.80
N VAL A 100 7.95 -6.16 -13.33
CA VAL A 100 7.02 -7.22 -12.96
C VAL A 100 7.80 -8.41 -12.45
N ASP A 101 7.46 -8.86 -11.23
CA ASP A 101 8.09 -10.01 -10.58
C ASP A 101 7.01 -10.98 -10.03
N LYS A 102 7.45 -12.17 -9.65
CA LYS A 102 6.66 -13.13 -8.86
C LYS A 102 6.99 -12.96 -7.38
N MET A 103 5.96 -13.13 -6.55
CA MET A 103 6.10 -13.15 -5.10
C MET A 103 5.08 -14.11 -4.47
N LYS A 104 5.03 -14.15 -3.15
CA LYS A 104 3.98 -14.86 -2.41
C LYS A 104 3.21 -13.91 -1.51
N VAL A 105 1.90 -14.16 -1.40
CA VAL A 105 1.05 -13.61 -0.34
C VAL A 105 0.67 -14.78 0.57
N GLY A 106 1.35 -14.87 1.71
CA GLY A 106 1.32 -16.09 2.50
C GLY A 106 1.77 -17.30 1.69
N THR A 107 0.86 -18.27 1.51
CA THR A 107 1.11 -19.49 0.71
C THR A 107 0.72 -19.34 -0.76
N LYS A 108 0.06 -18.25 -1.17
CA LYS A 108 -0.47 -18.05 -2.52
C LYS A 108 0.58 -17.44 -3.46
N GLU A 109 0.70 -17.99 -4.67
CA GLU A 109 1.53 -17.35 -5.71
C GLU A 109 0.88 -16.04 -6.16
N ALA A 110 1.67 -14.99 -6.29
CA ALA A 110 1.23 -13.65 -6.65
C ALA A 110 2.15 -13.02 -7.70
N THR A 111 1.64 -12.05 -8.41
CA THR A 111 2.41 -11.20 -9.31
C THR A 111 2.45 -9.79 -8.71
N ILE A 112 3.62 -9.19 -8.64
CA ILE A 112 3.82 -7.80 -8.23
C ILE A 112 4.31 -6.98 -9.40
N GLN A 113 3.71 -5.80 -9.57
CA GLN A 113 4.14 -4.78 -10.52
C GLN A 113 4.57 -3.53 -9.77
N ASP A 114 5.73 -2.99 -10.10
CA ASP A 114 6.32 -1.78 -9.53
C ASP A 114 6.42 -0.72 -10.64
N VAL A 115 5.60 0.32 -10.57
CA VAL A 115 5.54 1.40 -11.57
C VAL A 115 5.95 2.71 -10.92
N LYS A 116 6.85 3.46 -11.59
CA LYS A 116 7.31 4.78 -11.15
C LYS A 116 7.12 5.81 -12.26
N GLY A 117 6.81 7.05 -11.87
CA GLY A 117 6.68 8.16 -12.81
C GLY A 117 5.64 9.17 -12.41
N THR A 118 5.07 9.86 -13.38
CA THR A 118 3.98 10.81 -13.18
C THR A 118 2.65 10.09 -13.17
N PHE A 119 2.01 10.03 -12.00
CA PHE A 119 0.70 9.40 -11.85
C PHE A 119 -0.43 10.32 -12.32
N LEU A 120 -1.35 9.78 -13.10
CA LEU A 120 -2.52 10.47 -13.65
C LEU A 120 -3.73 10.27 -12.74
N SER A 121 -3.86 11.12 -11.73
CA SER A 121 -4.99 11.07 -10.80
C SER A 121 -6.25 11.63 -11.46
N LYS A 122 -7.32 10.82 -11.52
CA LYS A 122 -8.61 11.20 -12.10
C LYS A 122 -9.66 11.38 -11.02
N PHE A 123 -10.34 12.52 -11.00
CA PHE A 123 -11.44 12.79 -10.07
C PHE A 123 -12.63 13.49 -10.77
N PRO A 124 -13.89 13.05 -10.53
CA PRO A 124 -14.27 11.80 -9.85
C PRO A 124 -13.77 10.55 -10.61
N PRO A 125 -13.40 9.47 -9.93
CA PRO A 125 -12.97 8.26 -10.59
C PRO A 125 -14.11 7.71 -11.47
N PHE A 126 -13.76 7.17 -12.65
CA PHE A 126 -14.68 6.58 -13.63
C PHE A 126 -15.67 7.55 -14.31
N ALA A 127 -15.68 8.84 -14.01
CA ALA A 127 -16.53 9.81 -14.71
C ALA A 127 -15.98 10.11 -16.12
N PRO A 128 -16.84 10.20 -17.16
CA PRO A 128 -16.38 10.52 -18.52
C PRO A 128 -15.65 11.85 -18.64
N ASN A 129 -16.02 12.82 -17.79
CA ASN A 129 -15.44 14.17 -17.72
C ASN A 129 -14.52 14.36 -16.51
N ALA A 130 -13.93 13.27 -16.00
CA ALA A 130 -13.03 13.35 -14.85
C ALA A 130 -11.84 14.27 -15.13
N LYS A 131 -11.59 15.21 -14.21
CA LYS A 131 -10.39 16.03 -14.25
C LYS A 131 -9.17 15.17 -13.93
N THR A 132 -8.18 15.21 -14.81
CA THR A 132 -6.88 14.54 -14.57
C THR A 132 -5.91 15.54 -13.95
N THR A 133 -5.28 15.14 -12.84
CA THR A 133 -4.19 15.87 -12.19
C THR A 133 -2.93 15.04 -12.30
N GLU A 134 -1.84 15.61 -12.79
CA GLU A 134 -0.53 14.98 -12.86
C GLU A 134 0.16 15.08 -11.49
N LYS A 135 0.60 13.94 -10.97
CA LYS A 135 1.37 13.84 -9.73
C LYS A 135 2.74 13.27 -10.06
N ALA A 136 3.74 14.14 -10.15
CA ALA A 136 5.12 13.76 -10.45
C ALA A 136 5.74 12.94 -9.31
N ASP A 137 6.74 12.11 -9.65
CA ASP A 137 7.52 11.30 -8.71
C ASP A 137 6.67 10.37 -7.82
N TRP A 138 5.59 9.85 -8.37
CA TRP A 138 4.77 8.85 -7.71
C TRP A 138 5.21 7.43 -8.06
N ARG A 139 4.83 6.49 -7.18
CA ARG A 139 5.09 5.06 -7.34
C ARG A 139 3.89 4.25 -6.93
N GLN A 140 3.67 3.14 -7.63
CA GLN A 140 2.67 2.15 -7.30
C GLN A 140 3.30 0.77 -7.23
N LEU A 141 3.07 0.07 -6.12
CA LEU A 141 3.22 -1.38 -6.06
C LEU A 141 1.83 -1.99 -6.19
N TYR A 142 1.64 -2.83 -7.20
CA TYR A 142 0.38 -3.50 -7.47
C TYR A 142 0.56 -5.00 -7.40
N VAL A 143 -0.20 -5.66 -6.52
CA VAL A 143 -0.10 -7.10 -6.30
C VAL A 143 -1.41 -7.75 -6.67
N VAL A 144 -1.34 -8.85 -7.40
CA VAL A 144 -2.50 -9.67 -7.78
C VAL A 144 -2.23 -11.14 -7.47
N PHE A 145 -3.21 -11.77 -6.84
CA PHE A 145 -3.26 -13.22 -6.63
C PHE A 145 -4.71 -13.70 -6.64
N SER A 146 -4.91 -15.01 -6.72
CA SER A 146 -6.23 -15.62 -6.73
C SER A 146 -6.31 -16.83 -5.80
N ASP A 147 -7.53 -17.11 -5.35
CA ASP A 147 -7.92 -18.35 -4.69
C ASP A 147 -9.28 -18.84 -5.23
N ASP A 148 -9.89 -19.83 -4.57
CA ASP A 148 -11.20 -20.36 -4.90
C ASP A 148 -12.37 -19.37 -4.72
N LYS A 149 -12.14 -18.27 -3.98
CA LYS A 149 -13.13 -17.22 -3.70
C LYS A 149 -13.05 -16.02 -4.65
N GLY A 150 -12.03 -15.97 -5.51
CA GLY A 150 -11.85 -14.92 -6.51
C GLY A 150 -10.44 -14.36 -6.61
N GLU A 151 -10.34 -13.19 -7.23
CA GLU A 151 -9.09 -12.47 -7.41
C GLU A 151 -8.97 -11.35 -6.40
N TYR A 152 -7.77 -11.21 -5.83
CA TYR A 152 -7.42 -10.19 -4.85
C TYR A 152 -6.39 -9.25 -5.43
N TYR A 153 -6.57 -7.98 -5.15
CA TYR A 153 -5.71 -6.91 -5.65
C TYR A 153 -5.34 -6.00 -4.49
N LEU A 154 -4.04 -5.75 -4.33
CA LEU A 154 -3.55 -4.79 -3.35
C LEU A 154 -2.72 -3.73 -4.10
N THR A 155 -2.98 -2.47 -3.79
CA THR A 155 -2.19 -1.35 -4.32
C THR A 155 -1.58 -0.59 -3.17
N LEU A 156 -0.26 -0.39 -3.18
CA LEU A 156 0.39 0.66 -2.41
C LEU A 156 0.73 1.79 -3.36
N LEU A 157 0.09 2.94 -3.22
CA LEU A 157 0.19 4.09 -4.11
C LEU A 157 0.49 5.36 -3.32
N GLY A 158 1.43 6.16 -3.80
CA GLY A 158 1.78 7.43 -3.18
C GLY A 158 3.03 8.08 -3.77
N PRO A 159 3.53 9.16 -3.15
CA PRO A 159 4.80 9.76 -3.49
C PRO A 159 5.94 8.74 -3.41
N GLY A 160 6.89 8.82 -4.34
CA GLY A 160 7.91 7.79 -4.52
C GLY A 160 8.76 7.50 -3.29
N LYS A 161 9.19 8.53 -2.54
CA LYS A 161 9.96 8.36 -1.31
C LYS A 161 9.13 7.69 -0.19
N THR A 162 7.85 8.06 -0.10
CA THR A 162 6.93 7.45 0.88
C THR A 162 6.69 5.98 0.58
N VAL A 163 6.46 5.63 -0.70
CA VAL A 163 6.32 4.23 -1.11
C VAL A 163 7.62 3.45 -0.86
N GLU A 164 8.79 4.03 -1.18
CA GLU A 164 10.09 3.41 -0.89
C GLU A 164 10.28 3.14 0.60
N LYS A 165 9.95 4.10 1.46
CA LYS A 165 10.01 3.97 2.93
C LYS A 165 9.22 2.77 3.43
N HIS A 166 8.03 2.52 2.87
CA HIS A 166 7.11 1.47 3.32
C HIS A 166 7.17 0.17 2.50
N LYS A 167 7.98 0.13 1.44
CA LYS A 167 8.05 -1.02 0.52
C LYS A 167 8.41 -2.31 1.25
N LYS A 168 9.45 -2.29 2.07
CA LYS A 168 9.90 -3.47 2.82
C LYS A 168 8.80 -3.98 3.76
N ASP A 169 8.19 -3.10 4.53
CA ASP A 169 7.11 -3.45 5.45
C ASP A 169 5.90 -4.01 4.69
N PHE A 170 5.60 -3.48 3.49
CA PHE A 170 4.53 -3.98 2.63
C PHE A 170 4.82 -5.40 2.12
N GLU A 171 6.02 -5.67 1.66
CA GLU A 171 6.44 -7.00 1.20
C GLU A 171 6.44 -8.01 2.36
N GLU A 172 6.94 -7.63 3.55
CA GLU A 172 6.91 -8.45 4.75
C GLU A 172 5.47 -8.72 5.22
N PHE A 173 4.61 -7.71 5.22
CA PHE A 173 3.18 -7.87 5.52
C PHE A 173 2.52 -8.89 4.60
N LEU A 174 2.76 -8.82 3.30
CA LEU A 174 2.19 -9.74 2.32
C LEU A 174 2.71 -11.18 2.50
N THR A 175 3.99 -11.36 2.75
CA THR A 175 4.59 -12.69 2.90
C THR A 175 4.28 -13.34 4.24
N SER A 176 3.92 -12.57 5.27
CA SER A 176 3.64 -13.06 6.62
C SER A 176 2.24 -13.63 6.83
N PHE A 177 1.34 -13.54 5.84
CA PHE A 177 0.00 -14.12 5.93
C PHE A 177 0.05 -15.65 6.16
N LYS A 178 -0.71 -16.14 7.17
CA LYS A 178 -0.79 -17.55 7.59
C LYS A 178 -2.24 -17.98 7.72
#